data_5cec91bcaed4383ae9f336e60e5fbeb5
#
_entry.id   5cec91bcaed4383ae9f336e60e5fbeb5
#
_cell.length_a   1.000
_cell.length_b   1.000
_cell.length_c   1.000
_cell.angle_alpha   90.00
_cell.angle_beta   90.00
_cell.angle_gamma   90.00
#
_symmetry.space_group_name_H-M   'P 1'
#
loop_
_entity.id
_entity.type
_entity.pdbx_description
1 polymer ?
#
loop_
_entity_poly.entity_id
_entity_poly.type
_entity_poly.pdbx_seq_one_letter_code
_entity_poly.pdbx_strand_id
1 'polypeptide(L)'
;MRMITKRRASAVILSSFILASALSACSSNNNGNSASPSPSKSSASPSASASASESASASPSENPAGIDTSKHVTLQFYMLGDAPKDLSVIEKKVNEMSEKELNATVKFNFTTWTNWDQKYKLLLSSGQDVDLIFTADWTQYQSYAKSGAFLPLEDLLPKAAPTLQQFVPQDMWDAVKIDGHIYTVPATFKEYVNNGFVYREDLRKKYNLPVPKDIASFEEYLDGIKKNEPSIQPLSLNADVKGNMMDVFREINDDTVGGPLPYGIGIKYHSPNDVYSYWGSDEQIADLKVIQRWQEKGFFPKNVLNVQDTMQDGIVTGKAAAQLGDNPNRFNDTKMKMQSTHPDWDLGYTPFAVTRGFATPVHPIHNGFAIPKSSKNAERALAFYEKMVTDKRYNQLTEYGIEGVNYTVEDGYYKMIGDSTSNGFAREGMQGWAWRNPEFMLFDKSFDGVKAIFAELDKVAKPDLFTGFAEDYSSYQAERAALEQVEKQYFYPLYAGLVKNVEEGVKTAMDKANKAGLQKVQDAYKTQWLAYTAEKGIK
;
A
#
# COMPACT_ATOMS: atom_id res chain seq x y z
N MET A 1 43.63 9.05 -55.93
CA MET A 1 42.59 9.99 -56.42
C MET A 1 41.77 10.39 -55.15
N ARG A 2 42.19 11.37 -54.50
CA ARG A 2 41.71 12.71 -54.12
C ARG A 2 40.18 12.84 -54.29
N MET A 3 39.42 13.10 -53.19
CA MET A 3 38.80 14.42 -52.82
C MET A 3 37.88 14.21 -51.64
N ILE A 4 38.11 14.85 -50.57
CA ILE A 4 37.79 16.18 -50.03
C ILE A 4 36.52 16.19 -49.17
N THR A 5 36.79 16.42 -47.94
CA THR A 5 36.04 17.01 -46.80
C THR A 5 34.84 17.89 -47.10
N LYS A 6 33.80 17.82 -46.24
CA LYS A 6 33.13 19.04 -45.70
C LYS A 6 32.56 18.79 -44.29
N ARG A 7 33.16 19.46 -43.33
CA ARG A 7 32.58 19.77 -41.99
C ARG A 7 31.45 20.78 -42.17
N ARG A 8 30.37 20.60 -41.46
CA ARG A 8 29.47 21.72 -41.06
C ARG A 8 29.22 21.68 -39.58
N ALA A 9 29.77 22.66 -38.92
CA ALA A 9 29.38 23.12 -37.59
C ALA A 9 28.04 23.88 -37.70
N SER A 10 27.17 23.71 -36.79
CA SER A 10 26.03 24.62 -36.58
C SER A 10 25.89 24.95 -35.12
N ALA A 11 25.82 26.23 -34.88
CA ALA A 11 25.92 26.95 -33.64
C ALA A 11 24.66 26.83 -32.78
N VAL A 12 24.90 26.91 -31.46
CA VAL A 12 23.96 27.15 -30.39
C VAL A 12 23.38 28.57 -30.53
N ILE A 13 22.06 28.70 -30.47
CA ILE A 13 21.39 29.97 -30.19
C ILE A 13 20.58 29.83 -28.92
N LEU A 14 21.07 30.49 -27.87
CA LEU A 14 20.33 30.86 -26.67
C LEU A 14 19.36 31.96 -27.02
N SER A 15 18.09 31.81 -26.69
CA SER A 15 17.14 32.93 -26.68
C SER A 15 16.44 32.99 -25.33
N SER A 16 16.90 33.94 -24.51
CA SER A 16 16.24 34.43 -23.31
C SER A 16 15.01 35.25 -23.70
N PHE A 17 13.85 34.98 -23.13
CA PHE A 17 12.73 35.91 -23.10
C PHE A 17 12.35 36.25 -21.65
N ILE A 18 12.67 37.48 -21.31
CA ILE A 18 12.10 38.23 -20.18
C ILE A 18 10.85 38.93 -20.73
N LEU A 19 9.70 38.82 -20.09
CA LEU A 19 8.65 39.80 -20.23
C LEU A 19 7.98 40.10 -18.90
N ALA A 20 7.95 41.38 -18.63
CA ALA A 20 7.47 42.03 -17.44
C ALA A 20 5.95 42.27 -17.48
N SER A 21 5.46 42.45 -16.28
CA SER A 21 4.18 42.92 -15.77
C SER A 21 3.48 44.04 -16.54
N ALA A 22 2.15 44.03 -16.55
CA ALA A 22 1.34 45.26 -16.43
C ALA A 22 -0.03 44.96 -15.80
N LEU A 23 -0.27 45.63 -14.67
CA LEU A 23 -1.56 45.84 -14.00
C LEU A 23 -2.45 46.76 -14.86
N SER A 24 -3.76 46.53 -14.87
CA SER A 24 -4.75 47.59 -14.99
C SER A 24 -6.09 47.17 -14.38
N ALA A 25 -6.49 47.95 -13.37
CA ALA A 25 -7.80 48.00 -12.78
C ALA A 25 -8.72 48.96 -13.54
N CYS A 26 -10.04 48.76 -13.44
CA CYS A 26 -11.15 49.77 -13.36
C CYS A 26 -12.45 49.02 -13.65
N SER A 27 -13.36 48.82 -12.74
CA SER A 27 -14.39 49.73 -12.17
C SER A 27 -15.51 50.13 -13.17
N SER A 28 -16.71 49.74 -12.86
CA SER A 28 -17.95 50.51 -12.56
C SER A 28 -19.22 49.73 -12.94
N ASN A 29 -20.05 49.49 -12.01
CA ASN A 29 -21.37 50.07 -11.67
C ASN A 29 -22.41 50.19 -12.80
N ASN A 30 -23.56 49.57 -12.69
CA ASN A 30 -24.84 50.17 -12.29
C ASN A 30 -26.07 49.27 -12.43
N ASN A 31 -26.81 49.14 -11.34
CA ASN A 31 -28.24 49.36 -11.09
C ASN A 31 -29.35 48.90 -12.07
N GLY A 32 -30.38 48.32 -11.43
CA GLY A 32 -31.79 48.38 -11.85
C GLY A 32 -32.58 47.14 -11.40
N ASN A 33 -33.13 47.13 -10.30
CA ASN A 33 -34.41 47.43 -9.67
C ASN A 33 -35.66 46.66 -10.15
N SER A 34 -36.41 46.13 -9.12
CA SER A 34 -37.86 45.92 -9.00
C SER A 34 -38.40 44.56 -9.49
N ALA A 35 -39.27 43.81 -8.83
CA ALA A 35 -40.15 44.00 -7.71
C ALA A 35 -40.74 42.62 -7.30
N SER A 36 -41.00 42.45 -6.03
CA SER A 36 -41.94 41.43 -5.50
C SER A 36 -43.40 41.76 -5.81
N PRO A 37 -44.35 40.82 -5.74
CA PRO A 37 -45.08 40.65 -4.48
C PRO A 37 -45.50 39.20 -4.10
N SER A 38 -45.54 38.97 -2.80
CA SER A 38 -46.43 38.01 -2.09
C SER A 38 -47.84 38.60 -1.95
N PRO A 39 -48.85 37.94 -1.33
CA PRO A 39 -49.01 36.60 -0.78
C PRO A 39 -50.43 35.96 -1.05
N SER A 40 -50.65 34.69 -0.63
CA SER A 40 -52.00 34.30 -0.13
C SER A 40 -51.99 33.04 0.72
N LYS A 41 -52.65 33.17 1.86
CA LYS A 41 -52.95 32.17 2.90
C LYS A 41 -54.14 31.28 2.51
N SER A 42 -54.20 30.06 3.08
CA SER A 42 -55.30 29.49 3.86
C SER A 42 -54.97 28.02 4.17
N SER A 43 -54.79 27.63 5.39
CA SER A 43 -55.66 27.18 6.50
C SER A 43 -56.45 25.92 6.16
N ALA A 44 -56.15 24.79 6.86
CA ALA A 44 -56.94 24.10 7.88
C ALA A 44 -56.43 22.66 8.13
N SER A 45 -56.16 22.36 9.39
CA SER A 45 -56.13 21.05 10.04
C SER A 45 -57.61 20.61 10.33
N PRO A 46 -57.92 19.40 10.91
CA PRO A 46 -57.10 18.54 11.78
C PRO A 46 -57.32 17.01 11.68
N SER A 47 -56.50 16.28 12.44
CA SER A 47 -56.78 15.09 13.27
C SER A 47 -56.77 13.70 12.68
N ALA A 48 -55.84 12.82 13.09
CA ALA A 48 -56.06 11.85 14.17
C ALA A 48 -54.82 10.92 14.37
N SER A 49 -54.57 10.66 15.64
CA SER A 49 -53.62 9.75 16.26
C SER A 49 -53.43 8.38 15.63
N ALA A 50 -52.15 7.94 15.59
CA ALA A 50 -51.79 6.56 15.89
C ALA A 50 -50.39 6.52 16.52
N SER A 51 -50.32 5.94 17.70
CA SER A 51 -49.19 5.65 18.55
C SER A 51 -48.15 4.82 17.80
N ALA A 52 -46.90 5.27 17.74
CA ALA A 52 -45.77 4.45 17.38
C ALA A 52 -44.70 4.59 18.48
N SER A 53 -44.30 3.44 18.93
CA SER A 53 -43.32 3.11 19.93
C SER A 53 -42.05 3.97 19.85
N GLU A 54 -41.68 4.56 20.97
CA GLU A 54 -40.41 5.23 21.18
C GLU A 54 -39.27 4.21 21.02
N SER A 55 -38.53 4.37 19.94
CA SER A 55 -37.21 3.80 19.82
C SER A 55 -36.23 4.76 20.50
N ALA A 56 -35.51 4.26 21.49
CA ALA A 56 -34.60 5.02 22.33
C ALA A 56 -33.64 5.85 21.49
N SER A 57 -33.77 7.16 21.62
CA SER A 57 -32.82 8.15 21.17
C SER A 57 -31.51 7.88 21.90
N ALA A 58 -30.47 7.44 21.18
CA ALA A 58 -29.12 7.43 21.71
C ALA A 58 -28.73 8.86 22.09
N SER A 59 -28.42 9.08 23.35
CA SER A 59 -27.90 10.35 23.89
C SER A 59 -26.65 10.78 23.10
N PRO A 60 -26.42 12.10 22.98
CA PRO A 60 -25.16 12.58 22.38
C PRO A 60 -23.98 11.99 23.16
N SER A 61 -23.04 11.39 22.44
CA SER A 61 -21.78 10.90 23.00
C SER A 61 -21.11 12.03 23.79
N GLU A 62 -20.93 11.82 25.09
CA GLU A 62 -20.16 12.72 25.93
C GLU A 62 -18.76 12.90 25.34
N ASN A 63 -18.29 14.14 25.38
CA ASN A 63 -16.89 14.51 25.11
C ASN A 63 -15.95 13.52 25.84
N PRO A 64 -14.90 12.95 25.22
CA PRO A 64 -13.97 12.10 25.95
C PRO A 64 -13.50 12.85 27.20
N ALA A 65 -13.81 12.30 28.38
CA ALA A 65 -13.52 12.95 29.63
C ALA A 65 -12.01 13.11 29.78
N GLY A 66 -11.47 14.29 29.46
CA GLY A 66 -10.05 14.58 29.66
C GLY A 66 -9.37 15.46 28.64
N ILE A 67 -9.95 15.75 27.48
CA ILE A 67 -9.32 16.64 26.48
C ILE A 67 -9.95 18.04 26.48
N ASP A 68 -9.11 19.08 26.27
CA ASP A 68 -9.58 20.47 26.12
C ASP A 68 -10.20 20.69 24.74
N THR A 69 -11.52 20.86 24.67
CA THR A 69 -12.28 21.19 23.46
C THR A 69 -12.76 22.63 23.42
N SER A 70 -12.26 23.51 24.31
CA SER A 70 -12.71 24.90 24.43
C SER A 70 -12.41 25.75 23.20
N LYS A 71 -11.34 25.44 22.47
CA LYS A 71 -10.94 26.14 21.25
C LYS A 71 -11.14 25.23 20.04
N HIS A 72 -11.67 25.82 18.96
CA HIS A 72 -11.72 25.14 17.67
C HIS A 72 -10.31 24.93 17.10
N VAL A 73 -10.07 23.76 16.53
CA VAL A 73 -8.81 23.41 15.85
C VAL A 73 -9.10 22.83 14.48
N THR A 74 -8.14 22.97 13.55
CA THR A 74 -8.16 22.27 12.27
C THR A 74 -7.02 21.27 12.25
N LEU A 75 -7.35 19.98 12.23
CA LEU A 75 -6.38 18.88 12.23
C LEU A 75 -5.86 18.64 10.80
N GLN A 76 -4.55 18.55 10.67
CA GLN A 76 -3.89 18.23 9.41
C GLN A 76 -3.58 16.73 9.36
N PHE A 77 -4.33 15.99 8.58
CA PHE A 77 -4.26 14.54 8.46
C PHE A 77 -3.59 14.18 7.12
N TYR A 78 -2.41 13.57 7.15
CA TYR A 78 -1.67 13.21 5.95
C TYR A 78 -1.83 11.73 5.61
N MET A 79 -2.38 11.50 4.42
CA MET A 79 -2.70 10.21 3.85
C MET A 79 -1.70 9.84 2.76
N LEU A 80 -1.51 8.54 2.55
CA LEU A 80 -0.73 8.02 1.43
C LEU A 80 -1.67 7.67 0.26
N GLY A 81 -1.21 7.93 -0.96
CA GLY A 81 -1.97 7.62 -2.17
C GLY A 81 -2.64 8.82 -2.82
N ASP A 82 -3.55 8.55 -3.73
CA ASP A 82 -4.25 9.60 -4.49
C ASP A 82 -5.60 9.92 -3.85
N ALA A 83 -5.94 11.20 -3.83
CA ALA A 83 -7.22 11.65 -3.26
C ALA A 83 -8.41 11.19 -4.12
N PRO A 84 -9.49 10.64 -3.51
CA PRO A 84 -10.70 10.30 -4.24
C PRO A 84 -11.39 11.57 -4.77
N LYS A 85 -12.12 11.45 -5.88
CA LYS A 85 -12.80 12.59 -6.53
C LYS A 85 -13.79 13.30 -5.59
N ASP A 86 -14.53 12.53 -4.79
CA ASP A 86 -15.55 13.04 -3.86
C ASP A 86 -14.99 13.35 -2.46
N LEU A 87 -13.67 13.45 -2.30
CA LEU A 87 -13.02 13.74 -1.02
C LEU A 87 -13.67 14.94 -0.29
N SER A 88 -13.93 16.03 -1.00
CA SER A 88 -14.50 17.24 -0.40
C SER A 88 -15.89 17.02 0.18
N VAL A 89 -16.69 16.13 -0.40
CA VAL A 89 -18.03 15.78 0.09
C VAL A 89 -17.91 14.95 1.38
N ILE A 90 -17.00 13.99 1.40
CA ILE A 90 -16.72 13.16 2.57
C ILE A 90 -16.14 13.99 3.70
N GLU A 91 -15.11 14.81 3.41
CA GLU A 91 -14.50 15.73 4.37
C GLU A 91 -15.54 16.65 5.03
N LYS A 92 -16.45 17.20 4.24
CA LYS A 92 -17.54 18.03 4.77
C LYS A 92 -18.41 17.26 5.76
N LYS A 93 -18.82 16.02 5.44
CA LYS A 93 -19.66 15.20 6.33
C LYS A 93 -18.92 14.77 7.60
N VAL A 94 -17.63 14.43 7.49
CA VAL A 94 -16.78 14.17 8.65
C VAL A 94 -16.73 15.41 9.55
N ASN A 95 -16.51 16.59 8.96
CA ASN A 95 -16.41 17.84 9.70
C ASN A 95 -17.70 18.26 10.36
N GLU A 96 -18.88 18.00 9.74
CA GLU A 96 -20.20 18.24 10.38
C GLU A 96 -20.38 17.44 11.68
N MET A 97 -19.75 16.28 11.81
CA MET A 97 -19.75 15.46 13.03
C MET A 97 -18.65 15.91 14.00
N SER A 98 -17.41 16.04 13.53
CA SER A 98 -16.26 16.32 14.39
C SER A 98 -16.29 17.73 15.00
N GLU A 99 -16.89 18.72 14.33
CA GLU A 99 -17.15 20.05 14.91
C GLU A 99 -18.05 19.97 16.15
N LYS A 100 -19.11 19.17 16.07
CA LYS A 100 -20.07 19.01 17.18
C LYS A 100 -19.48 18.19 18.33
N GLU A 101 -18.73 17.15 18.01
CA GLU A 101 -18.29 16.16 18.99
C GLU A 101 -16.92 16.49 19.58
N LEU A 102 -16.05 17.14 18.81
CA LEU A 102 -14.66 17.42 19.19
C LEU A 102 -14.28 18.90 19.09
N ASN A 103 -15.16 19.81 18.68
CA ASN A 103 -14.84 21.18 18.31
C ASN A 103 -13.60 21.25 17.40
N ALA A 104 -13.57 20.38 16.38
CA ALA A 104 -12.46 20.23 15.44
C ALA A 104 -12.95 20.01 14.01
N THR A 105 -12.24 20.58 13.05
CA THR A 105 -12.33 20.19 11.64
C THR A 105 -11.09 19.42 11.25
N VAL A 106 -11.19 18.61 10.20
CA VAL A 106 -10.08 17.82 9.66
C VAL A 106 -9.87 18.18 8.21
N LYS A 107 -8.62 18.36 7.83
CA LYS A 107 -8.17 18.47 6.44
C LYS A 107 -7.40 17.22 6.06
N PHE A 108 -7.92 16.45 5.12
CA PHE A 108 -7.22 15.29 4.58
C PHE A 108 -6.29 15.71 3.44
N ASN A 109 -5.00 15.52 3.64
CA ASN A 109 -3.94 15.83 2.69
C ASN A 109 -3.37 14.52 2.15
N PHE A 110 -3.15 14.44 0.84
CA PHE A 110 -2.64 13.23 0.20
C PHE A 110 -1.23 13.43 -0.33
N THR A 111 -0.42 12.38 -0.20
CA THR A 111 0.87 12.27 -0.88
C THR A 111 0.74 11.19 -1.93
N THR A 112 1.08 11.50 -3.19
CA THR A 112 0.96 10.51 -4.26
C THR A 112 1.94 9.36 -4.08
N TRP A 113 1.63 8.20 -4.65
CA TRP A 113 2.49 7.01 -4.62
C TRP A 113 3.90 7.27 -5.16
N THR A 114 4.05 8.19 -6.10
CA THR A 114 5.34 8.48 -6.75
C THR A 114 6.27 9.36 -5.93
N ASN A 115 5.76 10.13 -4.94
CA ASN A 115 6.57 11.13 -4.22
C ASN A 115 6.42 11.08 -2.69
N TRP A 116 5.70 10.10 -2.15
CA TRP A 116 5.41 10.04 -0.72
C TRP A 116 6.67 10.04 0.16
N ASP A 117 7.71 9.30 -0.21
CA ASP A 117 8.95 9.18 0.60
C ASP A 117 9.65 10.53 0.77
N GLN A 118 9.81 11.30 -0.32
CA GLN A 118 10.39 12.65 -0.25
C GLN A 118 9.49 13.59 0.56
N LYS A 119 8.17 13.50 0.35
CA LYS A 119 7.19 14.34 1.03
C LYS A 119 7.18 14.07 2.54
N TYR A 120 7.24 12.80 2.96
CA TYR A 120 7.28 12.40 4.37
C TYR A 120 8.54 12.92 5.07
N LYS A 121 9.70 12.75 4.46
CA LYS A 121 10.96 13.32 4.96
C LYS A 121 10.85 14.83 5.19
N LEU A 122 10.25 15.54 4.24
CA LEU A 122 10.04 16.98 4.36
C LEU A 122 9.05 17.33 5.48
N LEU A 123 7.88 16.67 5.54
CA LEU A 123 6.86 16.92 6.55
C LEU A 123 7.40 16.70 7.97
N LEU A 124 8.10 15.60 8.20
CA LEU A 124 8.60 15.23 9.53
C LEU A 124 9.83 16.04 9.95
N SER A 125 10.62 16.58 9.00
CA SER A 125 11.83 17.35 9.30
C SER A 125 11.61 18.87 9.37
N SER A 126 10.58 19.41 8.70
CA SER A 126 10.39 20.85 8.54
C SER A 126 9.64 21.53 9.68
N GLY A 127 9.07 20.77 10.62
CA GLY A 127 8.20 21.31 11.67
C GLY A 127 6.88 21.87 11.14
N GLN A 128 6.44 21.44 9.95
CA GLN A 128 5.12 21.79 9.40
C GLN A 128 4.01 21.30 10.33
N ASP A 129 2.87 21.94 10.23
CA ASP A 129 1.67 21.56 10.98
C ASP A 129 1.12 20.25 10.42
N VAL A 130 1.36 19.16 11.13
CA VAL A 130 0.89 17.80 10.84
C VAL A 130 0.44 17.21 12.16
N ASP A 131 -0.83 16.81 12.21
CA ASP A 131 -1.40 16.25 13.44
C ASP A 131 -1.47 14.73 13.40
N LEU A 132 -1.71 14.15 12.22
CA LEU A 132 -1.71 12.73 11.98
C LEU A 132 -1.02 12.44 10.64
N ILE A 133 -0.17 11.41 10.60
CA ILE A 133 0.49 10.95 9.37
C ILE A 133 0.40 9.43 9.28
N PHE A 134 0.02 8.93 8.10
CA PHE A 134 0.03 7.49 7.84
C PHE A 134 1.44 6.94 8.03
N THR A 135 1.54 5.79 8.71
CA THR A 135 2.81 5.11 8.93
C THR A 135 2.65 3.60 8.82
N ALA A 136 3.72 2.92 8.47
CA ALA A 136 3.74 1.47 8.27
C ALA A 136 5.18 0.94 8.40
N ASP A 137 5.35 -0.36 8.59
CA ASP A 137 6.66 -1.01 8.54
C ASP A 137 7.38 -0.73 7.21
N TRP A 138 6.62 -0.78 6.10
CA TRP A 138 7.12 -0.48 4.75
C TRP A 138 7.29 1.02 4.44
N THR A 139 6.82 1.94 5.32
CA THR A 139 7.06 3.39 5.22
C THR A 139 8.09 3.91 6.23
N GLN A 140 9.00 3.07 6.68
CA GLN A 140 10.10 3.42 7.60
C GLN A 140 9.63 3.84 9.01
N TYR A 141 8.48 3.33 9.49
CA TYR A 141 7.96 3.63 10.83
C TYR A 141 9.02 3.53 11.92
N GLN A 142 9.75 2.41 11.96
CA GLN A 142 10.75 2.14 13.00
C GLN A 142 11.86 3.20 13.00
N SER A 143 12.34 3.59 11.82
CA SER A 143 13.39 4.60 11.68
C SER A 143 12.93 5.98 12.13
N TYR A 144 11.69 6.37 11.79
CA TYR A 144 11.12 7.64 12.24
C TYR A 144 10.84 7.64 13.75
N ALA A 145 10.33 6.55 14.32
CA ALA A 145 10.13 6.41 15.76
C ALA A 145 11.45 6.54 16.52
N LYS A 146 12.49 5.78 16.13
CA LYS A 146 13.83 5.85 16.74
C LYS A 146 14.48 7.23 16.61
N SER A 147 14.26 7.93 15.51
CA SER A 147 14.78 9.31 15.34
C SER A 147 14.00 10.37 16.12
N GLY A 148 12.94 9.99 16.84
CA GLY A 148 12.12 10.91 17.64
C GLY A 148 11.22 11.80 16.80
N ALA A 149 10.82 11.35 15.59
CA ALA A 149 9.89 12.09 14.74
C ALA A 149 8.44 12.05 15.25
N PHE A 150 8.08 11.05 16.05
CA PHE A 150 6.74 10.83 16.57
C PHE A 150 6.65 11.05 18.07
N LEU A 151 5.44 11.36 18.57
CA LEU A 151 5.12 11.40 19.98
C LEU A 151 4.81 10.00 20.50
N PRO A 152 5.30 9.61 21.69
CA PRO A 152 4.83 8.41 22.37
C PRO A 152 3.36 8.59 22.79
N LEU A 153 2.57 7.53 22.69
CA LEU A 153 1.12 7.56 22.89
C LEU A 153 0.65 7.11 24.28
N GLU A 154 1.52 6.55 25.13
CA GLU A 154 1.15 5.94 26.41
C GLU A 154 0.39 6.89 27.32
N ASP A 155 0.82 8.15 27.43
CA ASP A 155 0.18 9.16 28.25
C ASP A 155 -1.04 9.82 27.58
N LEU A 156 -1.15 9.70 26.26
CA LEU A 156 -2.25 10.28 25.47
C LEU A 156 -3.46 9.34 25.41
N LEU A 157 -3.23 8.05 25.25
CA LEU A 157 -4.27 7.02 25.07
C LEU A 157 -5.34 7.05 26.18
N PRO A 158 -4.99 7.03 27.46
CA PRO A 158 -6.00 7.02 28.53
C PRO A 158 -6.88 8.26 28.58
N LYS A 159 -6.37 9.40 28.11
CA LYS A 159 -7.05 10.69 28.14
C LYS A 159 -7.87 10.95 26.89
N ALA A 160 -7.28 10.66 25.73
CA ALA A 160 -7.81 11.11 24.44
C ALA A 160 -8.48 9.98 23.65
N ALA A 161 -8.14 8.71 23.93
CA ALA A 161 -8.67 7.57 23.18
C ALA A 161 -8.86 6.32 24.06
N PRO A 162 -9.62 6.42 25.18
CA PRO A 162 -9.80 5.30 26.10
C PRO A 162 -10.57 4.12 25.49
N THR A 163 -11.50 4.36 24.58
CA THR A 163 -12.23 3.33 23.86
C THR A 163 -11.31 2.55 22.92
N LEU A 164 -10.46 3.28 22.18
CA LEU A 164 -9.47 2.68 21.30
C LEU A 164 -8.44 1.85 22.08
N GLN A 165 -8.00 2.34 23.24
CA GLN A 165 -7.07 1.63 24.10
C GLN A 165 -7.65 0.29 24.57
N GLN A 166 -8.94 0.24 24.86
CA GLN A 166 -9.66 -0.99 25.26
C GLN A 166 -9.98 -1.91 24.09
N PHE A 167 -10.26 -1.34 22.91
CA PHE A 167 -10.60 -2.07 21.70
C PHE A 167 -9.43 -2.89 21.16
N VAL A 168 -8.22 -2.33 21.18
CA VAL A 168 -7.01 -3.00 20.67
C VAL A 168 -6.47 -3.99 21.73
N PRO A 169 -6.26 -5.29 21.39
CA PRO A 169 -5.67 -6.27 22.28
C PRO A 169 -4.28 -5.87 22.82
N GLN A 170 -3.98 -6.23 24.07
CA GLN A 170 -2.74 -5.84 24.73
C GLN A 170 -1.48 -6.36 24.00
N ASP A 171 -1.54 -7.58 23.49
CA ASP A 171 -0.44 -8.18 22.72
C ASP A 171 -0.13 -7.40 21.42
N MET A 172 -1.16 -6.79 20.80
CA MET A 172 -0.96 -5.90 19.65
C MET A 172 -0.31 -4.58 20.06
N TRP A 173 -0.70 -3.99 21.21
CA TRP A 173 0.00 -2.82 21.75
C TRP A 173 1.46 -3.12 22.05
N ASP A 174 1.74 -4.30 22.59
CA ASP A 174 3.12 -4.73 22.91
C ASP A 174 3.94 -4.97 21.64
N ALA A 175 3.30 -5.46 20.59
CA ALA A 175 3.95 -5.73 19.31
C ALA A 175 4.41 -4.47 18.56
N VAL A 176 3.72 -3.33 18.72
CA VAL A 176 4.08 -2.09 18.01
C VAL A 176 5.09 -1.21 18.76
N LYS A 177 5.58 -1.65 19.91
CA LYS A 177 6.56 -0.89 20.69
C LYS A 177 7.91 -0.82 19.99
N ILE A 178 8.49 0.38 19.97
CA ILE A 178 9.86 0.64 19.55
C ILE A 178 10.59 1.24 20.75
N ASP A 179 11.68 0.59 21.19
CA ASP A 179 12.46 0.99 22.37
C ASP A 179 11.58 1.18 23.63
N GLY A 180 10.54 0.33 23.77
CA GLY A 180 9.61 0.33 24.89
C GLY A 180 8.42 1.28 24.77
N HIS A 181 8.34 2.11 23.73
CA HIS A 181 7.30 3.12 23.53
C HIS A 181 6.36 2.79 22.37
N ILE A 182 5.09 3.20 22.48
CA ILE A 182 4.06 3.09 21.45
C ILE A 182 4.02 4.39 20.66
N TYR A 183 4.26 4.34 19.34
CA TYR A 183 4.21 5.52 18.47
C TYR A 183 3.11 5.46 17.42
N THR A 184 2.41 4.34 17.30
CA THR A 184 1.30 4.14 16.36
C THR A 184 0.20 3.32 16.98
N VAL A 185 -1.02 3.47 16.48
CA VAL A 185 -2.14 2.58 16.82
C VAL A 185 -2.06 1.34 15.94
N PRO A 186 -2.08 0.13 16.52
CA PRO A 186 -2.04 -1.11 15.74
C PRO A 186 -3.28 -1.28 14.85
N ALA A 187 -3.10 -1.81 13.64
CA ALA A 187 -4.21 -2.29 12.83
C ALA A 187 -4.73 -3.62 13.38
N THR A 188 -6.03 -3.70 13.65
CA THR A 188 -6.64 -4.89 14.27
C THR A 188 -7.15 -5.92 13.25
N PHE A 189 -7.25 -5.54 11.98
CA PHE A 189 -7.66 -6.47 10.94
C PHE A 189 -6.51 -7.38 10.53
N LYS A 190 -6.66 -8.68 10.80
CA LYS A 190 -5.69 -9.69 10.39
C LYS A 190 -5.79 -9.94 8.90
N GLU A 191 -4.69 -9.76 8.19
CA GLU A 191 -4.59 -10.05 6.76
C GLU A 191 -3.28 -10.76 6.41
N TYR A 192 -3.22 -11.29 5.19
CA TYR A 192 -2.02 -11.89 4.61
C TYR A 192 -1.65 -11.16 3.34
N VAL A 193 -0.38 -10.81 3.22
CA VAL A 193 0.21 -10.22 2.00
C VAL A 193 1.14 -11.21 1.29
N ASN A 194 1.12 -12.48 1.70
CA ASN A 194 1.87 -13.53 1.03
C ASN A 194 1.45 -13.64 -0.43
N ASN A 195 2.43 -13.76 -1.30
CA ASN A 195 2.20 -13.83 -2.73
C ASN A 195 1.70 -15.22 -3.18
N GLY A 196 1.19 -15.27 -4.41
CA GLY A 196 0.75 -16.49 -5.06
C GLY A 196 0.87 -16.41 -6.58
N PHE A 197 0.63 -17.55 -7.25
CA PHE A 197 0.44 -17.60 -8.70
C PHE A 197 -0.96 -17.10 -9.02
N VAL A 198 -1.07 -16.09 -9.89
CA VAL A 198 -2.34 -15.63 -10.47
C VAL A 198 -2.39 -16.08 -11.92
N TYR A 199 -3.49 -16.69 -12.34
CA TYR A 199 -3.62 -17.23 -13.69
C TYR A 199 -5.07 -17.23 -14.19
N ARG A 200 -5.26 -17.15 -15.50
CA ARG A 200 -6.57 -17.26 -16.17
C ARG A 200 -7.08 -18.69 -16.03
N GLU A 201 -7.97 -18.87 -15.07
CA GLU A 201 -8.56 -20.19 -14.74
C GLU A 201 -9.49 -20.70 -15.86
N ASP A 202 -10.18 -19.81 -16.53
CA ASP A 202 -10.99 -20.14 -17.72
C ASP A 202 -10.12 -20.73 -18.85
N LEU A 203 -8.94 -20.14 -19.12
CA LEU A 203 -8.00 -20.65 -20.12
C LEU A 203 -7.35 -21.97 -19.65
N ARG A 204 -7.03 -22.06 -18.35
CA ARG A 204 -6.51 -23.30 -17.77
C ARG A 204 -7.46 -24.46 -18.00
N LYS A 205 -8.75 -24.27 -17.69
CA LYS A 205 -9.80 -25.27 -17.89
C LYS A 205 -10.01 -25.58 -19.37
N LYS A 206 -10.08 -24.56 -20.22
CA LYS A 206 -10.29 -24.67 -21.67
C LYS A 206 -9.24 -25.56 -22.33
N TYR A 207 -7.99 -25.46 -21.91
CA TYR A 207 -6.86 -26.18 -22.51
C TYR A 207 -6.33 -27.33 -21.65
N ASN A 208 -7.01 -27.64 -20.54
CA ASN A 208 -6.61 -28.68 -19.58
C ASN A 208 -5.14 -28.55 -19.12
N LEU A 209 -4.75 -27.31 -18.77
CA LEU A 209 -3.42 -27.00 -18.28
C LEU A 209 -3.30 -27.30 -16.77
N PRO A 210 -2.09 -27.53 -16.24
CA PRO A 210 -1.91 -27.79 -14.82
C PRO A 210 -2.32 -26.56 -13.96
N VAL A 211 -2.67 -26.81 -12.70
CA VAL A 211 -2.79 -25.77 -11.69
C VAL A 211 -1.38 -25.34 -11.28
N PRO A 212 -1.01 -24.07 -11.44
CA PRO A 212 0.28 -23.55 -10.94
C PRO A 212 0.40 -23.70 -9.43
N LYS A 213 1.41 -24.43 -8.96
CA LYS A 213 1.69 -24.62 -7.52
C LYS A 213 3.19 -24.48 -7.19
N ASP A 214 4.02 -24.56 -8.22
CA ASP A 214 5.48 -24.41 -8.17
C ASP A 214 5.96 -23.84 -9.52
N ILE A 215 7.26 -23.53 -9.62
CA ILE A 215 7.86 -22.96 -10.83
C ILE A 215 7.67 -23.90 -12.05
N ALA A 216 7.76 -25.20 -11.87
CA ALA A 216 7.65 -26.15 -12.96
C ALA A 216 6.23 -26.20 -13.55
N SER A 217 5.21 -26.35 -12.72
CA SER A 217 3.80 -26.35 -13.13
C SER A 217 3.36 -24.99 -13.66
N PHE A 218 3.92 -23.88 -13.13
CA PHE A 218 3.67 -22.56 -13.67
C PHE A 218 4.28 -22.37 -15.06
N GLU A 219 5.52 -22.82 -15.27
CA GLU A 219 6.16 -22.79 -16.59
C GLU A 219 5.37 -23.64 -17.62
N GLU A 220 4.88 -24.82 -17.22
CA GLU A 220 4.03 -25.67 -18.07
C GLU A 220 2.72 -24.96 -18.45
N TYR A 221 2.09 -24.25 -17.49
CA TYR A 221 0.93 -23.39 -17.76
C TYR A 221 1.27 -22.31 -18.80
N LEU A 222 2.39 -21.57 -18.61
CA LEU A 222 2.82 -20.52 -19.53
C LEU A 222 3.13 -21.04 -20.94
N ASP A 223 3.78 -22.21 -21.07
CA ASP A 223 4.00 -22.90 -22.34
C ASP A 223 2.67 -23.28 -23.02
N GLY A 224 1.71 -23.76 -22.22
CA GLY A 224 0.38 -24.09 -22.71
C GLY A 224 -0.39 -22.87 -23.24
N ILE A 225 -0.31 -21.73 -22.53
CA ILE A 225 -0.90 -20.47 -22.99
C ILE A 225 -0.23 -20.02 -24.29
N LYS A 226 1.09 -20.00 -24.35
CA LYS A 226 1.83 -19.57 -25.55
C LYS A 226 1.48 -20.38 -26.78
N LYS A 227 1.28 -21.68 -26.61
CA LYS A 227 0.91 -22.62 -27.68
C LYS A 227 -0.51 -22.38 -28.18
N ASN A 228 -1.47 -22.18 -27.28
CA ASN A 228 -2.90 -22.20 -27.60
C ASN A 228 -3.47 -20.79 -27.84
N GLU A 229 -2.86 -19.75 -27.25
CA GLU A 229 -3.26 -18.33 -27.34
C GLU A 229 -2.07 -17.45 -27.76
N PRO A 230 -1.53 -17.59 -28.98
CA PRO A 230 -0.29 -16.92 -29.39
C PRO A 230 -0.38 -15.37 -29.43
N SER A 231 -1.59 -14.81 -29.39
CA SER A 231 -1.86 -13.39 -29.31
C SER A 231 -1.83 -12.83 -27.88
N ILE A 232 -1.87 -13.69 -26.88
CA ILE A 232 -1.85 -13.30 -25.46
C ILE A 232 -0.42 -13.48 -24.93
N GLN A 233 0.08 -12.50 -24.19
CA GLN A 233 1.32 -12.63 -23.45
C GLN A 233 1.13 -13.70 -22.36
N PRO A 234 1.94 -14.76 -22.28
CA PRO A 234 1.77 -15.75 -21.21
C PRO A 234 1.88 -15.14 -19.82
N LEU A 235 2.87 -14.28 -19.57
CA LEU A 235 3.17 -13.69 -18.27
C LEU A 235 3.12 -12.16 -18.33
N SER A 236 2.31 -11.55 -17.48
CA SER A 236 2.30 -10.09 -17.27
C SER A 236 3.48 -9.70 -16.39
N LEU A 237 4.41 -8.93 -16.93
CA LEU A 237 5.51 -8.31 -16.22
C LEU A 237 5.66 -6.86 -16.66
N ASN A 238 6.12 -6.01 -15.75
CA ASN A 238 6.37 -4.59 -15.98
C ASN A 238 7.72 -4.16 -15.41
N ALA A 239 7.96 -2.86 -15.34
CA ALA A 239 9.21 -2.29 -14.83
C ALA A 239 9.50 -2.64 -13.36
N ASP A 240 8.51 -3.10 -12.58
CA ASP A 240 8.68 -3.49 -11.16
C ASP A 240 9.47 -4.79 -10.99
N VAL A 241 9.71 -5.51 -12.08
CA VAL A 241 10.68 -6.62 -12.13
C VAL A 241 12.05 -6.24 -11.53
N LYS A 242 12.38 -4.96 -11.58
CA LYS A 242 13.63 -4.38 -11.05
C LYS A 242 13.88 -4.68 -9.57
N GLY A 243 12.83 -4.63 -8.73
CA GLY A 243 12.96 -4.80 -7.28
C GLY A 243 12.32 -6.07 -6.74
N ASN A 244 11.19 -6.50 -7.31
CA ASN A 244 10.31 -7.47 -6.67
C ASN A 244 10.49 -8.91 -7.18
N MET A 245 11.05 -9.11 -8.39
CA MET A 245 11.11 -10.45 -8.99
C MET A 245 11.93 -11.43 -8.15
N MET A 246 13.08 -11.01 -7.64
CA MET A 246 13.91 -11.90 -6.82
C MET A 246 13.28 -12.20 -5.47
N ASP A 247 12.58 -11.24 -4.86
CA ASP A 247 11.86 -11.45 -3.61
C ASP A 247 10.72 -12.47 -3.80
N VAL A 248 10.02 -12.41 -4.94
CA VAL A 248 8.98 -13.39 -5.29
C VAL A 248 9.57 -14.79 -5.50
N PHE A 249 10.70 -14.91 -6.22
CA PHE A 249 11.38 -16.20 -6.38
C PHE A 249 11.86 -16.78 -5.04
N ARG A 250 12.42 -15.93 -4.18
CA ARG A 250 12.83 -16.33 -2.82
C ARG A 250 11.62 -16.75 -1.98
N GLU A 251 10.48 -16.06 -2.12
CA GLU A 251 9.26 -16.48 -1.43
C GLU A 251 8.73 -17.85 -1.92
N ILE A 252 8.93 -18.17 -3.19
CA ILE A 252 8.54 -19.48 -3.75
C ILE A 252 9.50 -20.59 -3.32
N ASN A 253 10.81 -20.36 -3.44
CA ASN A 253 11.84 -21.39 -3.35
C ASN A 253 12.45 -21.51 -1.96
N ASP A 254 12.47 -20.40 -1.20
CA ASP A 254 13.07 -20.30 0.12
C ASP A 254 12.03 -20.02 1.20
N ASP A 255 12.37 -20.29 2.44
CA ASP A 255 11.58 -19.92 3.61
C ASP A 255 12.02 -18.58 4.22
N THR A 256 12.03 -17.51 3.41
CA THR A 256 12.51 -16.21 3.88
C THR A 256 11.70 -15.67 5.05
N VAL A 257 12.33 -14.88 5.92
CA VAL A 257 11.67 -14.25 7.08
C VAL A 257 10.61 -13.20 6.72
N GLY A 258 10.53 -12.78 5.45
CA GLY A 258 9.46 -11.92 4.93
C GLY A 258 9.67 -10.42 5.07
N GLY A 259 10.78 -9.96 5.61
CA GLY A 259 11.08 -8.53 5.74
C GLY A 259 11.96 -7.97 4.60
N PRO A 260 12.26 -6.67 4.62
CA PRO A 260 13.19 -6.08 3.67
C PRO A 260 14.61 -6.63 3.91
N LEU A 261 15.10 -7.38 2.94
CA LEU A 261 16.43 -7.98 2.93
C LEU A 261 17.28 -7.30 1.85
N PRO A 262 17.85 -6.11 2.10
CA PRO A 262 18.49 -5.27 1.09
C PRO A 262 19.79 -5.88 0.58
N TYR A 263 20.13 -5.58 -0.67
CA TYR A 263 21.40 -5.91 -1.29
C TYR A 263 21.80 -7.39 -1.15
N GLY A 264 20.84 -8.27 -1.42
CA GLY A 264 21.07 -9.71 -1.44
C GLY A 264 21.32 -10.35 -0.08
N ILE A 265 20.98 -9.70 1.03
CA ILE A 265 20.98 -10.37 2.33
C ILE A 265 19.94 -11.49 2.29
N GLY A 266 20.33 -12.69 2.74
CA GLY A 266 19.50 -13.87 2.90
C GLY A 266 19.32 -14.22 4.36
N ILE A 267 18.07 -14.48 4.78
CA ILE A 267 17.74 -15.00 6.12
C ILE A 267 16.55 -15.94 5.96
N LYS A 268 16.72 -17.19 6.34
CA LYS A 268 15.67 -18.19 6.29
C LYS A 268 14.85 -18.22 7.58
N TYR A 269 13.54 -18.42 7.45
CA TYR A 269 12.63 -18.43 8.60
C TYR A 269 13.00 -19.50 9.63
N HIS A 270 13.34 -20.72 9.16
CA HIS A 270 13.71 -21.85 10.03
C HIS A 270 15.17 -21.81 10.53
N SER A 271 15.95 -20.84 10.08
CA SER A 271 17.33 -20.61 10.50
C SER A 271 17.60 -19.10 10.62
N PRO A 272 16.86 -18.36 11.45
CA PRO A 272 16.86 -16.90 11.43
C PRO A 272 18.21 -16.27 11.84
N ASN A 273 19.08 -17.03 12.49
CA ASN A 273 20.41 -16.57 12.87
C ASN A 273 21.49 -16.89 11.82
N ASP A 274 21.14 -17.59 10.74
CA ASP A 274 22.05 -17.91 9.65
C ASP A 274 21.91 -16.88 8.50
N VAL A 275 22.55 -15.72 8.67
CA VAL A 275 22.53 -14.63 7.70
C VAL A 275 23.58 -14.88 6.63
N TYR A 276 23.16 -14.98 5.37
CA TYR A 276 24.01 -15.27 4.23
C TYR A 276 23.85 -14.24 3.10
N SER A 277 24.71 -14.29 2.08
CA SER A 277 24.55 -13.50 0.86
C SER A 277 23.81 -14.33 -0.18
N TYR A 278 22.57 -13.93 -0.52
CA TYR A 278 21.84 -14.46 -1.66
C TYR A 278 22.45 -13.96 -2.99
N TRP A 279 22.90 -12.68 -3.03
CA TRP A 279 23.61 -12.19 -4.20
C TRP A 279 24.90 -13.00 -4.42
N GLY A 280 25.04 -13.51 -5.63
CA GLY A 280 26.19 -14.35 -6.03
C GLY A 280 26.09 -15.81 -5.61
N SER A 281 24.99 -16.23 -4.94
CA SER A 281 24.77 -17.63 -4.58
C SER A 281 24.37 -18.51 -5.77
N ASP A 282 24.53 -19.81 -5.61
CA ASP A 282 24.03 -20.79 -6.60
C ASP A 282 22.50 -20.74 -6.69
N GLU A 283 21.80 -20.41 -5.60
CA GLU A 283 20.35 -20.21 -5.54
C GLU A 283 19.93 -19.05 -6.46
N GLN A 284 20.58 -17.88 -6.34
CA GLN A 284 20.30 -16.74 -7.21
C GLN A 284 20.57 -17.07 -8.69
N ILE A 285 21.67 -17.77 -8.97
CA ILE A 285 22.02 -18.17 -10.35
C ILE A 285 20.96 -19.10 -10.93
N ALA A 286 20.44 -20.04 -10.13
CA ALA A 286 19.37 -20.95 -10.55
C ALA A 286 18.08 -20.18 -10.87
N ASP A 287 17.64 -19.26 -10.00
CA ASP A 287 16.47 -18.43 -10.20
C ASP A 287 16.58 -17.54 -11.45
N LEU A 288 17.74 -16.90 -11.63
CA LEU A 288 18.02 -16.06 -12.81
C LEU A 288 18.00 -16.85 -14.12
N LYS A 289 18.44 -18.12 -14.11
CA LYS A 289 18.33 -19.02 -15.27
C LYS A 289 16.87 -19.36 -15.62
N VAL A 290 15.99 -19.46 -14.64
CA VAL A 290 14.54 -19.62 -14.89
C VAL A 290 14.00 -18.39 -15.61
N ILE A 291 14.30 -17.20 -15.11
CA ILE A 291 13.85 -15.93 -15.70
C ILE A 291 14.40 -15.76 -17.12
N GLN A 292 15.68 -16.04 -17.32
CA GLN A 292 16.31 -16.02 -18.65
C GLN A 292 15.57 -16.96 -19.62
N ARG A 293 15.34 -18.21 -19.22
CA ARG A 293 14.63 -19.20 -20.02
C ARG A 293 13.21 -18.74 -20.37
N TRP A 294 12.49 -18.10 -19.45
CA TRP A 294 11.16 -17.54 -19.70
C TRP A 294 11.21 -16.40 -20.71
N GLN A 295 12.23 -15.54 -20.61
CA GLN A 295 12.45 -14.48 -21.59
C GLN A 295 12.78 -15.03 -22.97
N GLU A 296 13.65 -16.04 -23.08
CA GLU A 296 14.01 -16.74 -24.34
C GLU A 296 12.79 -17.45 -24.96
N LYS A 297 11.93 -18.04 -24.16
CA LYS A 297 10.63 -18.58 -24.57
C LYS A 297 9.65 -17.47 -24.98
N GLY A 298 9.92 -16.20 -24.68
CA GLY A 298 9.08 -15.05 -25.00
C GLY A 298 7.78 -15.04 -24.20
N PHE A 299 7.82 -15.39 -22.91
CA PHE A 299 6.67 -15.32 -22.01
C PHE A 299 6.32 -13.88 -21.65
N PHE A 300 7.26 -12.98 -21.73
CA PHE A 300 7.09 -11.54 -21.51
C PHE A 300 7.97 -10.71 -22.47
N PRO A 301 7.69 -9.40 -22.66
CA PRO A 301 8.34 -8.61 -23.69
C PRO A 301 9.80 -8.27 -23.31
N LYS A 302 10.69 -8.17 -24.33
CA LYS A 302 12.10 -7.80 -24.14
C LYS A 302 12.31 -6.40 -23.55
N ASN A 303 11.35 -5.50 -23.73
CA ASN A 303 11.41 -4.14 -23.19
C ASN A 303 10.74 -4.02 -21.80
N VAL A 304 10.62 -5.11 -21.05
CA VAL A 304 9.92 -5.19 -19.76
C VAL A 304 10.35 -4.09 -18.77
N LEU A 305 11.63 -3.72 -18.77
CA LEU A 305 12.16 -2.64 -17.90
C LEU A 305 11.57 -1.24 -18.19
N ASN A 306 10.86 -1.08 -19.31
CA ASN A 306 10.22 0.17 -19.72
C ASN A 306 8.70 0.08 -19.76
N VAL A 307 8.10 -1.08 -19.43
CA VAL A 307 6.65 -1.25 -19.35
C VAL A 307 6.13 -0.53 -18.11
N GLN A 308 5.19 0.40 -18.31
CA GLN A 308 4.62 1.23 -17.23
C GLN A 308 3.24 0.75 -16.77
N ASP A 309 2.53 -0.04 -17.60
CA ASP A 309 1.25 -0.66 -17.21
C ASP A 309 1.49 -1.55 -15.98
N THR A 310 0.53 -1.61 -15.07
CA THR A 310 0.64 -2.54 -13.94
C THR A 310 0.51 -3.99 -14.41
N MET A 311 1.02 -4.95 -13.63
CA MET A 311 0.85 -6.37 -13.97
C MET A 311 -0.64 -6.76 -14.00
N GLN A 312 -1.45 -6.18 -13.13
CA GLN A 312 -2.90 -6.36 -13.08
C GLN A 312 -3.59 -5.86 -14.37
N ASP A 313 -3.14 -4.72 -14.93
CA ASP A 313 -3.70 -4.19 -16.19
C ASP A 313 -3.54 -5.17 -17.35
N GLY A 314 -2.43 -5.90 -17.39
CA GLY A 314 -2.21 -6.96 -18.38
C GLY A 314 -3.27 -8.06 -18.30
N ILE A 315 -3.66 -8.46 -17.09
CA ILE A 315 -4.70 -9.47 -16.84
C ILE A 315 -6.09 -8.90 -17.15
N VAL A 316 -6.43 -7.74 -16.57
CA VAL A 316 -7.76 -7.11 -16.72
C VAL A 316 -8.11 -6.85 -18.18
N THR A 317 -7.12 -6.42 -18.97
CA THR A 317 -7.32 -6.11 -20.41
C THR A 317 -7.17 -7.33 -21.32
N GLY A 318 -6.85 -8.52 -20.79
CA GLY A 318 -6.63 -9.73 -21.57
C GLY A 318 -5.36 -9.74 -22.42
N LYS A 319 -4.44 -8.79 -22.18
CA LYS A 319 -3.13 -8.78 -22.85
C LYS A 319 -2.23 -9.89 -22.33
N ALA A 320 -2.46 -10.35 -21.07
CA ALA A 320 -1.68 -11.39 -20.44
C ALA A 320 -2.58 -12.43 -19.76
N ALA A 321 -2.04 -13.65 -19.57
CA ALA A 321 -2.77 -14.78 -19.01
C ALA A 321 -2.36 -15.16 -17.58
N ALA A 322 -1.22 -14.70 -17.08
CA ALA A 322 -0.76 -14.97 -15.74
C ALA A 322 0.07 -13.81 -15.17
N GLN A 323 0.20 -13.82 -13.86
CA GLN A 323 1.07 -12.93 -13.09
C GLN A 323 1.78 -13.74 -12.02
N LEU A 324 3.05 -13.47 -11.79
CA LEU A 324 3.84 -14.06 -10.72
C LEU A 324 3.94 -13.08 -9.55
N GLY A 325 3.39 -13.49 -8.42
CA GLY A 325 3.38 -12.66 -7.22
C GLY A 325 2.24 -11.63 -7.21
N ASP A 326 1.26 -11.90 -6.39
CA ASP A 326 0.25 -10.96 -5.91
C ASP A 326 -0.34 -11.49 -4.60
N ASN A 327 -0.86 -10.61 -3.76
CA ASN A 327 -1.51 -11.02 -2.53
C ASN A 327 -3.01 -11.30 -2.73
N PRO A 328 -3.68 -11.99 -1.80
CA PRO A 328 -5.09 -12.37 -1.94
C PRO A 328 -6.05 -11.20 -2.18
N ASN A 329 -5.82 -10.05 -1.54
CA ASN A 329 -6.68 -8.87 -1.69
C ASN A 329 -6.56 -8.29 -3.11
N ARG A 330 -5.33 -8.07 -3.59
CA ARG A 330 -5.07 -7.53 -4.94
C ARG A 330 -5.52 -8.51 -6.03
N PHE A 331 -5.34 -9.82 -5.81
CA PHE A 331 -5.92 -10.85 -6.68
C PHE A 331 -7.44 -10.68 -6.81
N ASN A 332 -8.15 -10.50 -5.68
CA ASN A 332 -9.60 -10.30 -5.69
C ASN A 332 -10.00 -9.04 -6.45
N ASP A 333 -9.32 -7.92 -6.21
CA ASP A 333 -9.59 -6.66 -6.91
C ASP A 333 -9.34 -6.80 -8.42
N THR A 334 -8.28 -7.50 -8.82
CA THR A 334 -7.98 -7.80 -10.24
C THR A 334 -9.07 -8.65 -10.87
N LYS A 335 -9.53 -9.69 -10.15
CA LYS A 335 -10.62 -10.56 -10.59
C LYS A 335 -11.92 -9.77 -10.79
N MET A 336 -12.30 -8.94 -9.83
CA MET A 336 -13.49 -8.10 -9.93
C MET A 336 -13.44 -7.13 -11.11
N LYS A 337 -12.31 -6.42 -11.27
CA LYS A 337 -12.11 -5.51 -12.39
C LYS A 337 -12.20 -6.23 -13.73
N MET A 338 -11.57 -7.39 -13.86
CA MET A 338 -11.63 -8.22 -15.05
C MET A 338 -13.06 -8.65 -15.35
N GLN A 339 -13.77 -9.19 -14.37
CA GLN A 339 -15.14 -9.70 -14.53
C GLN A 339 -16.18 -8.60 -14.78
N SER A 340 -15.90 -7.34 -14.40
CA SER A 340 -16.79 -6.22 -14.73
C SER A 340 -16.89 -5.97 -16.24
N THR A 341 -15.87 -6.28 -17.00
CA THR A 341 -15.80 -6.12 -18.46
C THR A 341 -15.87 -7.43 -19.24
N HIS A 342 -15.48 -8.52 -18.59
CA HIS A 342 -15.42 -9.87 -19.14
C HIS A 342 -16.05 -10.89 -18.19
N PRO A 343 -17.40 -10.95 -18.08
CA PRO A 343 -18.08 -11.79 -17.09
C PRO A 343 -17.79 -13.30 -17.19
N ASP A 344 -17.43 -13.76 -18.38
CA ASP A 344 -17.12 -15.17 -18.63
C ASP A 344 -15.67 -15.57 -18.31
N TRP A 345 -14.82 -14.59 -17.95
CA TRP A 345 -13.45 -14.87 -17.58
C TRP A 345 -13.33 -15.18 -16.09
N ASP A 346 -12.36 -16.01 -15.75
CA ASP A 346 -12.10 -16.40 -14.36
C ASP A 346 -10.61 -16.38 -14.04
N LEU A 347 -10.28 -16.02 -12.79
CA LEU A 347 -8.92 -16.07 -12.26
C LEU A 347 -8.81 -17.14 -11.17
N GLY A 348 -7.72 -17.90 -11.24
CA GLY A 348 -7.25 -18.78 -10.19
C GLY A 348 -6.11 -18.13 -9.40
N TYR A 349 -5.98 -18.56 -8.14
CA TYR A 349 -4.94 -18.14 -7.22
C TYR A 349 -4.39 -19.33 -6.45
N THR A 350 -3.07 -19.47 -6.39
CA THR A 350 -2.40 -20.48 -5.57
C THR A 350 -1.35 -19.80 -4.69
N PRO A 351 -1.58 -19.70 -3.37
CA PRO A 351 -0.60 -19.10 -2.46
C PRO A 351 0.70 -19.88 -2.41
N PHE A 352 1.86 -19.21 -2.49
CA PHE A 352 3.16 -19.88 -2.31
C PHE A 352 3.29 -20.50 -0.93
N ALA A 353 2.76 -19.80 0.08
CA ALA A 353 2.80 -20.21 1.47
C ALA A 353 2.17 -21.57 1.75
N VAL A 354 1.12 -21.96 1.02
CA VAL A 354 0.51 -23.30 1.17
C VAL A 354 1.46 -24.39 0.69
N THR A 355 2.14 -24.16 -0.43
CA THR A 355 3.11 -25.15 -0.97
C THR A 355 4.34 -25.26 -0.09
N ARG A 356 4.88 -24.15 0.41
CA ARG A 356 6.08 -24.15 1.27
C ARG A 356 5.80 -24.52 2.74
N GLY A 357 4.52 -24.54 3.17
CA GLY A 357 4.11 -25.01 4.49
C GLY A 357 4.16 -23.97 5.62
N PHE A 358 4.36 -22.69 5.34
CA PHE A 358 4.20 -21.62 6.32
C PHE A 358 3.75 -20.30 5.69
N ALA A 359 3.02 -19.50 6.45
CA ALA A 359 2.60 -18.14 6.14
C ALA A 359 2.82 -17.23 7.34
N THR A 360 3.20 -15.99 7.11
CA THR A 360 3.24 -14.98 8.16
C THR A 360 2.09 -13.99 7.92
N PRO A 361 1.15 -13.83 8.88
CA PRO A 361 0.20 -12.73 8.79
C PRO A 361 0.94 -11.40 8.89
N VAL A 362 0.36 -10.35 8.33
CA VAL A 362 0.95 -9.02 8.48
C VAL A 362 0.98 -8.60 9.93
N HIS A 363 2.04 -7.89 10.27
CA HIS A 363 2.22 -7.37 11.62
C HIS A 363 1.27 -6.19 11.89
N PRO A 364 0.85 -5.95 13.14
CA PRO A 364 -0.03 -4.83 13.50
C PRO A 364 0.46 -3.44 13.10
N ILE A 365 1.76 -3.23 12.87
CA ILE A 365 2.30 -1.96 12.33
C ILE A 365 2.31 -1.89 10.79
N HIS A 366 1.76 -2.88 10.11
CA HIS A 366 1.72 -2.86 8.64
C HIS A 366 0.95 -1.66 8.09
N ASN A 367 -0.02 -1.17 8.85
CA ASN A 367 -0.74 0.06 8.56
C ASN A 367 -1.09 0.74 9.90
N GLY A 368 -0.83 2.03 10.00
CA GLY A 368 -1.10 2.77 11.22
C GLY A 368 -1.05 4.28 11.00
N PHE A 369 -1.29 5.03 12.07
CA PHE A 369 -1.10 6.46 12.11
C PHE A 369 -0.29 6.85 13.32
N ALA A 370 0.66 7.74 13.10
CA ALA A 370 1.47 8.35 14.13
C ALA A 370 1.16 9.84 14.26
N ILE A 371 1.42 10.39 15.44
CA ILE A 371 1.34 11.81 15.73
C ILE A 371 2.76 12.38 15.66
N PRO A 372 3.08 13.25 14.68
CA PRO A 372 4.39 13.87 14.63
C PRO A 372 4.68 14.72 15.87
N LYS A 373 5.94 14.77 16.28
CA LYS A 373 6.40 15.56 17.42
C LYS A 373 6.09 17.06 17.29
N SER A 374 5.91 17.55 16.07
CA SER A 374 5.54 18.94 15.77
C SER A 374 4.06 19.26 15.99
N SER A 375 3.19 18.25 16.17
CA SER A 375 1.76 18.48 16.39
C SER A 375 1.49 19.30 17.64
N LYS A 376 0.59 20.26 17.49
CA LYS A 376 0.09 21.12 18.60
C LYS A 376 -1.26 20.64 19.12
N ASN A 377 -1.87 19.66 18.45
CA ASN A 377 -3.24 19.18 18.68
C ASN A 377 -3.28 17.68 18.99
N ALA A 378 -2.20 17.11 19.56
CA ALA A 378 -2.01 15.68 19.71
C ALA A 378 -3.19 14.94 20.37
N GLU A 379 -3.73 15.47 21.48
CA GLU A 379 -4.88 14.86 22.17
C GLU A 379 -6.14 14.89 21.27
N ARG A 380 -6.38 16.02 20.60
CA ARG A 380 -7.53 16.16 19.71
C ARG A 380 -7.40 15.27 18.46
N ALA A 381 -6.19 15.14 17.92
CA ALA A 381 -5.88 14.27 16.80
C ALA A 381 -6.11 12.79 17.16
N LEU A 382 -5.68 12.36 18.33
CA LEU A 382 -5.87 11.00 18.80
C LEU A 382 -7.34 10.69 19.07
N ALA A 383 -8.10 11.63 19.65
CA ALA A 383 -9.54 11.49 19.86
C ALA A 383 -10.31 11.40 18.53
N PHE A 384 -9.90 12.16 17.52
CA PHE A 384 -10.46 12.04 16.18
C PHE A 384 -10.15 10.66 15.56
N TYR A 385 -8.93 10.18 15.70
CA TYR A 385 -8.55 8.86 15.20
C TYR A 385 -9.31 7.73 15.93
N GLU A 386 -9.56 7.85 17.23
CA GLU A 386 -10.43 6.93 17.96
C GLU A 386 -11.81 6.85 17.29
N LYS A 387 -12.41 7.98 16.92
CA LYS A 387 -13.70 8.00 16.20
C LYS A 387 -13.63 7.26 14.86
N MET A 388 -12.55 7.44 14.11
CA MET A 388 -12.38 6.72 12.84
C MET A 388 -12.32 5.20 13.01
N VAL A 389 -11.74 4.71 14.10
CA VAL A 389 -11.63 3.26 14.36
C VAL A 389 -12.87 2.70 15.03
N THR A 390 -13.43 3.38 16.05
CA THR A 390 -14.41 2.80 16.98
C THR A 390 -15.85 3.31 16.81
N ASP A 391 -16.05 4.36 16.01
CA ASP A 391 -17.40 4.86 15.69
C ASP A 391 -17.78 4.48 14.26
N LYS A 392 -18.78 3.63 14.13
CA LYS A 392 -19.25 3.11 12.84
C LYS A 392 -19.58 4.23 11.82
N ARG A 393 -20.09 5.38 12.29
CA ARG A 393 -20.46 6.52 11.41
C ARG A 393 -19.23 7.11 10.73
N TYR A 394 -18.16 7.35 11.50
CA TYR A 394 -16.89 7.84 10.96
C TYR A 394 -16.19 6.78 10.13
N ASN A 395 -16.11 5.56 10.66
CA ASN A 395 -15.45 4.44 10.01
C ASN A 395 -16.02 4.18 8.62
N GLN A 396 -17.33 3.91 8.52
CA GLN A 396 -17.95 3.56 7.24
C GLN A 396 -17.97 4.75 6.25
N LEU A 397 -18.11 5.98 6.73
CA LEU A 397 -18.06 7.17 5.87
C LEU A 397 -16.67 7.33 5.23
N THR A 398 -15.59 7.09 5.97
CA THR A 398 -14.22 7.24 5.48
C THR A 398 -13.71 6.00 4.73
N GLU A 399 -14.31 4.84 4.92
CA GLU A 399 -13.99 3.60 4.20
C GLU A 399 -14.78 3.42 2.90
N TYR A 400 -16.07 3.73 2.92
CA TYR A 400 -16.99 3.36 1.83
C TYR A 400 -17.70 4.56 1.20
N GLY A 401 -17.59 5.75 1.80
CA GLY A 401 -18.32 6.93 1.35
C GLY A 401 -19.75 6.96 1.91
N ILE A 402 -20.68 7.47 1.13
CA ILE A 402 -22.08 7.71 1.52
C ILE A 402 -22.95 6.56 1.04
N GLU A 403 -23.61 5.86 1.97
CA GLU A 403 -24.61 4.85 1.63
C GLU A 403 -25.76 5.46 0.82
N GLY A 404 -26.19 4.77 -0.22
CA GLY A 404 -27.17 5.25 -1.20
C GLY A 404 -26.61 6.19 -2.27
N VAL A 405 -25.35 6.62 -2.17
CA VAL A 405 -24.65 7.46 -3.17
C VAL A 405 -23.42 6.74 -3.75
N ASN A 406 -22.53 6.29 -2.90
CA ASN A 406 -21.29 5.60 -3.31
C ASN A 406 -21.46 4.08 -3.25
N TYR A 407 -22.26 3.57 -2.31
CA TYR A 407 -22.52 2.14 -2.15
C TYR A 407 -23.92 1.86 -1.61
N THR A 408 -24.34 0.58 -1.72
CA THR A 408 -25.46 -0.02 -1.00
C THR A 408 -24.98 -1.27 -0.27
N VAL A 409 -25.79 -1.74 0.70
CA VAL A 409 -25.61 -3.05 1.32
C VAL A 409 -26.76 -3.95 0.88
N GLU A 410 -26.47 -5.01 0.14
CA GLU A 410 -27.43 -6.00 -0.34
C GLU A 410 -27.07 -7.37 0.22
N ASP A 411 -27.99 -8.04 0.90
CA ASP A 411 -27.78 -9.34 1.55
C ASP A 411 -26.55 -9.38 2.50
N GLY A 412 -26.22 -8.24 3.12
CA GLY A 412 -25.06 -8.09 3.99
C GLY A 412 -23.73 -7.83 3.27
N TYR A 413 -23.74 -7.74 1.95
CA TYR A 413 -22.55 -7.45 1.14
C TYR A 413 -22.52 -6.00 0.67
N TYR A 414 -21.32 -5.43 0.64
CA TYR A 414 -21.04 -4.16 -0.04
C TYR A 414 -21.29 -4.29 -1.54
N LYS A 415 -21.96 -3.29 -2.09
CA LYS A 415 -22.13 -3.15 -3.53
C LYS A 415 -21.87 -1.71 -3.95
N MET A 416 -20.87 -1.50 -4.78
CA MET A 416 -20.56 -0.18 -5.32
C MET A 416 -21.70 0.30 -6.24
N ILE A 417 -22.09 1.57 -6.11
CA ILE A 417 -23.01 2.23 -7.04
C ILE A 417 -22.21 2.77 -8.23
N GLY A 418 -22.62 2.40 -9.43
CA GLY A 418 -21.85 2.73 -10.65
C GLY A 418 -20.63 1.82 -10.82
N ASP A 419 -19.57 2.37 -11.39
CA ASP A 419 -18.30 1.70 -11.64
C ASP A 419 -17.11 2.52 -11.14
N SER A 420 -15.89 2.02 -11.25
CA SER A 420 -14.67 2.69 -10.78
C SER A 420 -14.39 4.04 -11.45
N THR A 421 -15.04 4.35 -12.58
CA THR A 421 -14.88 5.63 -13.30
C THR A 421 -15.94 6.65 -12.93
N SER A 422 -17.16 6.18 -12.66
CA SER A 422 -18.34 7.01 -12.33
C SER A 422 -18.50 7.22 -10.81
N ASN A 423 -18.02 6.28 -9.98
CA ASN A 423 -18.06 6.41 -8.52
C ASN A 423 -16.89 7.29 -8.04
N GLY A 424 -17.21 8.40 -7.40
CA GLY A 424 -16.20 9.35 -6.89
C GLY A 424 -15.54 8.92 -5.59
N PHE A 425 -16.06 7.87 -4.92
CA PHE A 425 -15.53 7.34 -3.67
C PHE A 425 -15.77 5.82 -3.58
N ALA A 426 -14.88 5.06 -4.18
CA ALA A 426 -14.90 3.60 -4.09
C ALA A 426 -14.52 3.12 -2.66
N ARG A 427 -14.76 1.85 -2.36
CA ARG A 427 -14.26 1.21 -1.14
C ARG A 427 -12.77 1.50 -0.96
N GLU A 428 -12.37 1.83 0.27
CA GLU A 428 -11.00 2.21 0.62
C GLU A 428 -10.46 3.43 -0.18
N GLY A 429 -11.34 4.31 -0.64
CA GLY A 429 -10.97 5.48 -1.44
C GLY A 429 -9.98 6.41 -0.74
N MET A 430 -9.93 6.38 0.60
CA MET A 430 -8.95 7.10 1.42
C MET A 430 -7.78 6.22 1.88
N GLN A 431 -7.59 5.02 1.31
CA GLN A 431 -6.57 4.07 1.77
C GLN A 431 -6.68 3.74 3.27
N GLY A 432 -7.90 3.43 3.70
CA GLY A 432 -8.30 3.29 5.11
C GLY A 432 -7.75 2.09 5.86
N TRP A 433 -6.68 1.49 5.39
CA TRP A 433 -6.10 0.25 5.93
C TRP A 433 -5.75 0.32 7.42
N ALA A 434 -5.41 1.52 7.91
CA ALA A 434 -4.99 1.72 9.31
C ALA A 434 -6.16 1.80 10.31
N TRP A 435 -7.38 2.13 9.86
CA TRP A 435 -8.55 2.21 10.74
C TRP A 435 -9.62 1.18 10.44
N ARG A 436 -9.28 0.12 9.71
CA ARG A 436 -10.16 -1.02 9.52
C ARG A 436 -10.58 -1.61 10.87
N ASN A 437 -11.88 -1.71 11.07
CA ASN A 437 -12.46 -2.36 12.22
C ASN A 437 -13.27 -3.57 11.74
N PRO A 438 -12.90 -4.81 12.12
CA PRO A 438 -13.59 -6.02 11.67
C PRO A 438 -15.08 -6.04 11.91
N GLU A 439 -15.59 -5.32 12.95
CA GLU A 439 -17.00 -5.23 13.26
C GLU A 439 -17.79 -4.35 12.28
N PHE A 440 -17.11 -3.40 11.62
CA PHE A 440 -17.73 -2.42 10.71
C PHE A 440 -17.41 -2.68 9.24
N MET A 441 -16.49 -3.60 8.97
CA MET A 441 -16.05 -3.90 7.61
C MET A 441 -17.18 -4.48 6.77
N LEU A 442 -17.35 -3.90 5.59
CA LEU A 442 -18.26 -4.38 4.55
C LEU A 442 -17.42 -4.97 3.41
N PHE A 443 -17.74 -6.19 3.05
CA PHE A 443 -17.06 -6.90 1.96
C PHE A 443 -18.03 -7.08 0.79
N ASP A 444 -17.54 -7.02 -0.42
CA ASP A 444 -18.29 -7.53 -1.55
C ASP A 444 -18.32 -9.08 -1.55
N LYS A 445 -19.23 -9.65 -2.30
CA LYS A 445 -19.43 -11.11 -2.31
C LYS A 445 -18.19 -11.88 -2.82
N SER A 446 -17.36 -11.26 -3.66
CA SER A 446 -16.15 -11.90 -4.19
C SER A 446 -15.11 -12.12 -3.08
N PHE A 447 -15.16 -11.34 -2.01
CA PHE A 447 -14.23 -11.46 -0.88
C PHE A 447 -14.40 -12.79 -0.10
N ASP A 448 -15.49 -13.53 -0.30
CA ASP A 448 -15.64 -14.88 0.27
C ASP A 448 -14.53 -15.82 -0.22
N GLY A 449 -14.06 -15.62 -1.47
CA GLY A 449 -12.87 -16.32 -2.00
C GLY A 449 -11.59 -15.96 -1.24
N VAL A 450 -11.40 -14.69 -0.87
CA VAL A 450 -10.25 -14.25 -0.06
C VAL A 450 -10.30 -14.84 1.34
N LYS A 451 -11.48 -14.86 1.97
CA LYS A 451 -11.68 -15.51 3.28
C LYS A 451 -11.30 -16.98 3.24
N ALA A 452 -11.67 -17.68 2.15
CA ALA A 452 -11.29 -19.07 1.97
C ALA A 452 -9.76 -19.24 1.83
N ILE A 453 -9.09 -18.35 1.10
CA ILE A 453 -7.62 -18.32 1.01
C ILE A 453 -7.00 -18.05 2.40
N PHE A 454 -7.51 -17.07 3.14
CA PHE A 454 -7.03 -16.78 4.50
C PHE A 454 -7.19 -17.97 5.43
N ALA A 455 -8.30 -18.69 5.33
CA ALA A 455 -8.52 -19.91 6.13
C ALA A 455 -7.51 -21.04 5.80
N GLU A 456 -7.03 -21.13 4.57
CA GLU A 456 -5.93 -22.05 4.22
C GLU A 456 -4.59 -21.56 4.76
N LEU A 457 -4.32 -20.25 4.68
CA LEU A 457 -3.11 -19.65 5.23
C LEU A 457 -3.04 -19.75 6.76
N ASP A 458 -4.18 -19.63 7.45
CA ASP A 458 -4.28 -19.82 8.91
C ASP A 458 -3.81 -21.19 9.37
N LYS A 459 -3.98 -22.24 8.55
CA LYS A 459 -3.53 -23.61 8.89
C LYS A 459 -2.01 -23.73 8.96
N VAL A 460 -1.30 -22.86 8.25
CA VAL A 460 0.17 -22.83 8.16
C VAL A 460 0.76 -21.54 8.74
N ALA A 461 -0.04 -20.77 9.47
CA ALA A 461 0.39 -19.48 10.03
C ALA A 461 1.51 -19.65 11.05
N LYS A 462 2.52 -18.79 10.95
CA LYS A 462 3.65 -18.68 11.86
C LYS A 462 3.83 -17.22 12.27
N PRO A 463 4.39 -16.94 13.47
CA PRO A 463 4.72 -15.57 13.87
C PRO A 463 5.63 -14.89 12.85
N ASP A 464 5.44 -13.59 12.64
CA ASP A 464 6.41 -12.78 11.93
C ASP A 464 7.68 -12.60 12.80
N LEU A 465 8.85 -12.87 12.24
CA LEU A 465 10.13 -12.73 12.93
C LEU A 465 10.78 -11.38 12.70
N PHE A 466 10.35 -10.66 11.67
CA PHE A 466 11.03 -9.45 11.20
C PHE A 466 10.52 -8.19 11.89
N THR A 467 9.31 -8.20 12.36
CA THR A 467 8.67 -7.01 12.88
C THR A 467 9.28 -6.50 14.18
N GLY A 468 9.53 -5.19 14.20
CA GLY A 468 10.27 -4.53 15.26
C GLY A 468 11.78 -4.44 14.98
N PHE A 469 12.29 -5.13 13.95
CA PHE A 469 13.64 -4.88 13.46
C PHE A 469 13.69 -3.60 12.64
N ALA A 470 14.63 -2.72 12.98
CA ALA A 470 14.93 -1.51 12.20
C ALA A 470 16.43 -1.43 11.97
N GLU A 471 16.83 -1.48 10.70
CA GLU A 471 18.22 -1.26 10.32
C GLU A 471 18.62 0.20 10.56
N ASP A 472 19.68 0.42 11.32
CA ASP A 472 20.38 1.71 11.36
C ASP A 472 21.52 1.69 10.34
N TYR A 473 21.32 2.39 9.23
CA TYR A 473 22.29 2.51 8.14
C TYR A 473 23.02 3.86 8.10
N SER A 474 22.90 4.66 9.15
CA SER A 474 23.50 6.02 9.23
C SER A 474 25.01 6.01 8.96
N SER A 475 25.74 4.99 9.39
CA SER A 475 27.19 4.85 9.24
C SER A 475 27.65 4.32 7.87
N TYR A 476 26.73 3.88 7.00
CA TYR A 476 27.05 3.32 5.65
C TYR A 476 26.04 3.74 4.57
N GLN A 477 25.45 4.92 4.70
CA GLN A 477 24.53 5.49 3.70
C GLN A 477 25.19 5.64 2.31
N ALA A 478 26.47 5.98 2.27
CA ALA A 478 27.22 6.15 1.02
C ALA A 478 27.35 4.84 0.26
N GLU A 479 27.66 3.75 0.97
CA GLU A 479 27.75 2.41 0.40
C GLU A 479 26.37 1.93 -0.10
N ARG A 480 25.30 2.16 0.67
CA ARG A 480 23.92 1.84 0.22
C ARG A 480 23.56 2.57 -1.07
N ALA A 481 23.85 3.88 -1.17
CA ALA A 481 23.60 4.64 -2.38
C ALA A 481 24.41 4.13 -3.59
N ALA A 482 25.67 3.72 -3.36
CA ALA A 482 26.52 3.13 -4.39
C ALA A 482 25.99 1.75 -4.83
N LEU A 483 25.53 0.91 -3.89
CA LEU A 483 24.95 -0.40 -4.17
C LEU A 483 23.64 -0.30 -4.95
N GLU A 484 22.80 0.68 -4.65
CA GLU A 484 21.58 0.95 -5.42
C GLU A 484 21.88 1.24 -6.89
N GLN A 485 22.95 1.98 -7.20
CA GLN A 485 23.37 2.21 -8.57
C GLN A 485 23.91 0.93 -9.24
N VAL A 486 24.64 0.10 -8.50
CA VAL A 486 25.11 -1.20 -8.99
C VAL A 486 23.92 -2.12 -9.30
N GLU A 487 22.93 -2.17 -8.41
CA GLU A 487 21.72 -2.96 -8.61
C GLU A 487 21.00 -2.54 -9.89
N LYS A 488 20.72 -1.25 -10.04
CA LYS A 488 20.06 -0.69 -11.24
C LYS A 488 20.81 -1.02 -12.53
N GLN A 489 22.14 -0.95 -12.51
CA GLN A 489 22.96 -1.09 -13.71
C GLN A 489 23.24 -2.55 -14.07
N TYR A 490 23.43 -3.42 -13.08
CA TYR A 490 23.96 -4.77 -13.31
C TYR A 490 22.96 -5.87 -12.95
N PHE A 491 22.14 -5.71 -11.90
CA PHE A 491 21.17 -6.73 -11.50
C PHE A 491 19.84 -6.61 -12.23
N TYR A 492 19.31 -5.40 -12.50
CA TYR A 492 18.03 -5.25 -13.20
C TYR A 492 18.00 -5.92 -14.58
N PRO A 493 19.05 -5.87 -15.42
CA PRO A 493 19.09 -6.66 -16.65
C PRO A 493 19.06 -8.18 -16.41
N LEU A 494 19.66 -8.67 -15.33
CA LEU A 494 19.59 -10.07 -14.92
C LEU A 494 18.17 -10.44 -14.51
N TYR A 495 17.52 -9.64 -13.65
CA TYR A 495 16.14 -9.84 -13.20
C TYR A 495 15.12 -9.78 -14.35
N ALA A 496 15.45 -9.14 -15.44
CA ALA A 496 14.65 -9.08 -16.66
C ALA A 496 14.98 -10.20 -17.67
N GLY A 497 15.90 -11.11 -17.36
CA GLY A 497 16.31 -12.19 -18.26
C GLY A 497 17.06 -11.74 -19.52
N LEU A 498 17.62 -10.51 -19.52
CA LEU A 498 18.23 -9.91 -20.72
C LEU A 498 19.74 -10.22 -20.87
N VAL A 499 20.33 -10.89 -19.89
CA VAL A 499 21.76 -11.24 -19.88
C VAL A 499 21.92 -12.67 -20.38
N LYS A 500 22.71 -12.87 -21.44
CA LYS A 500 22.89 -14.18 -22.10
C LYS A 500 23.66 -15.20 -21.28
N ASN A 501 24.67 -14.76 -20.54
CA ASN A 501 25.45 -15.62 -19.65
C ASN A 501 25.19 -15.16 -18.22
N VAL A 502 24.33 -15.86 -17.52
CA VAL A 502 23.89 -15.52 -16.17
C VAL A 502 25.05 -15.54 -15.19
N GLU A 503 25.90 -16.58 -15.22
CA GLU A 503 27.03 -16.72 -14.30
C GLU A 503 28.06 -15.58 -14.45
N GLU A 504 28.39 -15.22 -15.68
CA GLU A 504 29.30 -14.11 -15.96
C GLU A 504 28.67 -12.76 -15.60
N GLY A 505 27.36 -12.60 -15.84
CA GLY A 505 26.58 -11.44 -15.45
C GLY A 505 26.57 -11.25 -13.94
N VAL A 506 26.28 -12.31 -13.19
CA VAL A 506 26.30 -12.31 -11.71
C VAL A 506 27.72 -12.03 -11.19
N LYS A 507 28.74 -12.69 -11.73
CA LYS A 507 30.13 -12.40 -11.37
C LYS A 507 30.47 -10.92 -11.56
N THR A 508 30.08 -10.35 -12.71
CA THR A 508 30.32 -8.93 -13.00
C THR A 508 29.59 -8.02 -12.01
N ALA A 509 28.32 -8.32 -11.71
CA ALA A 509 27.53 -7.58 -10.76
C ALA A 509 28.14 -7.64 -9.35
N MET A 510 28.57 -8.83 -8.90
CA MET A 510 29.23 -9.03 -7.61
C MET A 510 30.58 -8.30 -7.51
N ASP A 511 31.40 -8.32 -8.56
CA ASP A 511 32.65 -7.55 -8.60
C ASP A 511 32.42 -6.03 -8.42
N LYS A 512 31.30 -5.52 -8.96
CA LYS A 512 30.90 -4.11 -8.79
C LYS A 512 30.32 -3.85 -7.40
N ALA A 513 29.47 -4.74 -6.90
CA ALA A 513 28.88 -4.63 -5.58
C ALA A 513 29.93 -4.67 -4.46
N ASN A 514 30.92 -5.57 -4.56
CA ASN A 514 32.02 -5.64 -3.61
C ASN A 514 32.87 -4.35 -3.59
N LYS A 515 33.11 -3.76 -4.77
CA LYS A 515 33.80 -2.45 -4.86
C LYS A 515 32.97 -1.30 -4.32
N ALA A 516 31.63 -1.41 -4.32
CA ALA A 516 30.71 -0.44 -3.77
C ALA A 516 30.48 -0.59 -2.25
N GLY A 517 31.10 -1.60 -1.61
CA GLY A 517 31.03 -1.79 -0.16
C GLY A 517 30.00 -2.82 0.30
N LEU A 518 29.62 -3.78 -0.55
CA LEU A 518 28.61 -4.81 -0.22
C LEU A 518 28.90 -5.51 1.11
N GLN A 519 30.15 -5.97 1.31
CA GLN A 519 30.55 -6.67 2.53
C GLN A 519 30.30 -5.84 3.79
N LYS A 520 30.66 -4.53 3.75
CA LYS A 520 30.42 -3.62 4.89
C LYS A 520 28.96 -3.52 5.24
N VAL A 521 28.08 -3.39 4.21
CA VAL A 521 26.63 -3.28 4.42
C VAL A 521 26.05 -4.59 4.97
N GLN A 522 26.41 -5.73 4.40
CA GLN A 522 25.91 -7.03 4.83
C GLN A 522 26.39 -7.39 6.25
N ASP A 523 27.63 -7.09 6.61
CA ASP A 523 28.17 -7.32 7.96
C ASP A 523 27.50 -6.43 9.00
N ALA A 524 27.25 -5.16 8.67
CA ALA A 524 26.56 -4.24 9.56
C ALA A 524 25.10 -4.66 9.79
N TYR A 525 24.39 -5.04 8.73
CA TYR A 525 23.03 -5.57 8.83
C TYR A 525 23.00 -6.86 9.68
N LYS A 526 23.88 -7.82 9.36
CA LYS A 526 23.99 -9.08 10.11
C LYS A 526 24.21 -8.85 11.59
N THR A 527 25.09 -7.92 11.95
CA THR A 527 25.36 -7.58 13.35
C THR A 527 24.10 -7.07 14.06
N GLN A 528 23.36 -6.16 13.41
CA GLN A 528 22.13 -5.60 13.96
C GLN A 528 21.02 -6.66 14.06
N TRP A 529 20.88 -7.49 13.03
CA TRP A 529 19.88 -8.56 13.02
C TRP A 529 20.13 -9.59 14.14
N LEU A 530 21.37 -10.03 14.32
CA LEU A 530 21.72 -10.98 15.38
C LEU A 530 21.55 -10.39 16.78
N ALA A 531 21.79 -9.10 16.96
CA ALA A 531 21.48 -8.42 18.22
C ALA A 531 19.97 -8.39 18.50
N TYR A 532 19.17 -8.07 17.47
CA TYR A 532 17.71 -8.10 17.56
C TYR A 532 17.16 -9.49 17.86
N THR A 533 17.60 -10.54 17.15
CA THR A 533 17.12 -11.92 17.41
C THR A 533 17.48 -12.39 18.80
N ALA A 534 18.68 -12.04 19.31
CA ALA A 534 19.09 -12.34 20.67
C ALA A 534 18.21 -11.62 21.71
N GLU A 535 17.91 -10.35 21.51
CA GLU A 535 17.00 -9.56 22.39
C GLU A 535 15.59 -10.17 22.43
N LYS A 536 15.07 -10.59 21.27
CA LYS A 536 13.72 -11.16 21.15
C LYS A 536 13.66 -12.66 21.48
N GLY A 537 14.78 -13.32 21.76
CA GLY A 537 14.84 -14.77 22.02
C GLY A 537 14.49 -15.62 20.80
N ILE A 538 14.65 -15.08 19.58
CA ILE A 538 14.43 -15.78 18.30
C ILE A 538 15.62 -16.73 18.08
N LYS A 539 15.33 -18.02 17.86
CA LYS A 539 16.34 -19.09 17.74
C LYS A 539 16.24 -19.81 16.38
#